data_05c9b0ad0f5e56a4b39469ca2e8b429b
#
_entry.id   05c9b0ad0f5e56a4b39469ca2e8b429b
#
_cell.length_a   1.000
_cell.length_b   1.000
_cell.length_c   1.000
_cell.angle_alpha   90.00
_cell.angle_beta   90.00
_cell.angle_gamma   90.00
#
_symmetry.space_group_name_H-M   'P 1'
#
loop_
_entity.id
_entity.type
_entity.pdbx_description
1 polymer ?
#
loop_
_entity_poly.entity_id
_entity_poly.type
_entity_poly.pdbx_seq_one_letter_code
_entity_poly.pdbx_strand_id
1 'polypeptide(L)'
;MLIALAVIGLLALMPGRAAADPNNATGTWLLEIEIPNVAMAANGDTLAITGEGEFSVHPKSVTATGEFTYNAAGGGSVTGSWTATDLLSFEFYGCGVIPAINVTLPPFVCGGALKIRVVATPTGTNQKIPGIVTIFCTIGPQAPPTHDNPFEAGEEGMTAVVPGVGNFNKIVSGMNDYIQMS
;
A
#
# COMPACT_ATOMS: atom_id res chain seq x y z
N MET A 1 -50.55 -5.33 51.99
CA MET A 1 -49.92 -4.09 51.53
C MET A 1 -48.55 -4.47 50.96
N LEU A 2 -48.50 -4.78 49.66
CA LEU A 2 -47.29 -5.22 48.96
C LEU A 2 -46.73 -4.00 48.18
N ILE A 3 -45.49 -3.61 48.51
CA ILE A 3 -44.75 -2.56 47.83
C ILE A 3 -43.88 -3.25 46.76
N ALA A 4 -44.20 -3.02 45.49
CA ALA A 4 -43.40 -3.48 44.36
C ALA A 4 -42.30 -2.43 44.08
N LEU A 5 -41.01 -2.79 44.28
CA LEU A 5 -39.87 -2.01 43.85
C LEU A 5 -39.63 -2.25 42.35
N ALA A 6 -39.85 -1.24 41.53
CA ALA A 6 -39.45 -1.23 40.12
C ALA A 6 -37.98 -0.82 40.05
N VAL A 7 -37.12 -1.76 39.66
CA VAL A 7 -35.72 -1.50 39.31
C VAL A 7 -35.68 -1.04 37.88
N ILE A 8 -35.47 0.27 37.64
CA ILE A 8 -35.22 0.82 36.30
C ILE A 8 -33.75 0.61 35.99
N GLY A 9 -33.51 -0.39 35.15
CA GLY A 9 -32.17 -0.63 34.59
C GLY A 9 -31.80 0.45 33.57
N LEU A 10 -30.82 1.29 33.93
CA LEU A 10 -30.22 2.27 33.03
C LEU A 10 -29.28 1.52 32.07
N LEU A 11 -29.77 1.20 30.86
CA LEU A 11 -28.89 0.75 29.76
C LEU A 11 -28.02 1.93 29.33
N ALA A 12 -26.75 1.95 29.73
CA ALA A 12 -25.75 2.84 29.18
C ALA A 12 -25.54 2.46 27.72
N LEU A 13 -26.05 3.25 26.80
CA LEU A 13 -25.69 3.23 25.38
C LEU A 13 -24.23 3.64 25.30
N MET A 14 -23.31 2.66 25.21
CA MET A 14 -21.94 2.92 24.80
C MET A 14 -22.01 3.37 23.34
N PRO A 15 -21.48 4.56 23.00
CA PRO A 15 -21.34 4.93 21.60
C PRO A 15 -20.41 3.89 20.96
N GLY A 16 -20.98 3.07 20.08
CA GLY A 16 -20.20 2.17 19.23
C GLY A 16 -19.19 3.03 18.48
N ARG A 17 -17.91 2.72 18.62
CA ARG A 17 -16.89 3.24 17.69
C ARG A 17 -17.34 2.78 16.31
N ALA A 18 -17.75 3.73 15.47
CA ALA A 18 -17.92 3.45 14.06
C ALA A 18 -16.54 2.95 13.56
N ALA A 19 -16.51 1.70 13.10
CA ALA A 19 -15.36 1.22 12.36
C ALA A 19 -15.18 2.19 11.19
N ALA A 20 -13.98 2.74 11.02
CA ALA A 20 -13.68 3.59 9.87
C ALA A 20 -13.99 2.75 8.63
N ASP A 21 -14.85 3.26 7.75
CA ASP A 21 -15.14 2.61 6.47
C ASP A 21 -13.82 2.59 5.67
N PRO A 22 -13.28 1.41 5.33
CA PRO A 22 -12.01 1.32 4.59
C PRO A 22 -12.07 2.03 3.22
N ASN A 23 -13.28 2.29 2.70
CA ASN A 23 -13.48 3.06 1.48
C ASN A 23 -13.59 4.58 1.72
N ASN A 24 -13.56 5.04 2.96
CA ASN A 24 -13.76 6.44 3.31
C ASN A 24 -12.51 7.07 3.92
N ALA A 25 -11.34 6.59 3.52
CA ALA A 25 -10.07 7.22 3.86
C ALA A 25 -10.04 8.63 3.27
N THR A 26 -10.30 9.62 4.11
CA THR A 26 -10.16 11.04 3.75
C THR A 26 -8.80 11.52 4.22
N GLY A 27 -8.10 12.28 3.39
CA GLY A 27 -6.79 12.83 3.75
C GLY A 27 -5.80 12.75 2.60
N THR A 28 -4.64 13.28 2.88
CA THR A 28 -3.45 13.21 2.02
C THR A 28 -2.41 12.38 2.73
N TRP A 29 -1.77 11.49 1.99
CA TRP A 29 -0.72 10.61 2.49
C TRP A 29 0.56 10.83 1.68
N LEU A 30 1.69 10.75 2.37
CA LEU A 30 2.99 10.55 1.75
C LEU A 30 3.21 9.03 1.61
N LEU A 31 3.53 8.58 0.40
CA LEU A 31 4.07 7.26 0.12
C LEU A 31 5.59 7.32 0.27
N GLU A 32 6.17 6.44 1.06
CA GLU A 32 7.61 6.22 1.14
C GLU A 32 7.93 4.75 0.87
N ILE A 33 8.83 4.48 -0.08
CA ILE A 33 9.39 3.16 -0.34
C ILE A 33 10.75 3.11 0.35
N GLU A 34 10.79 2.63 1.60
CA GLU A 34 11.99 2.63 2.45
C GLU A 34 13.07 1.64 1.96
N ILE A 35 12.62 0.47 1.50
CA ILE A 35 13.48 -0.56 0.91
C ILE A 35 12.96 -0.84 -0.49
N PRO A 36 13.84 -1.02 -1.50
CA PRO A 36 13.40 -1.31 -2.86
C PRO A 36 12.38 -2.46 -2.89
N ASN A 37 11.21 -2.17 -3.45
CA ASN A 37 10.18 -3.18 -3.67
C ASN A 37 10.57 -4.02 -4.87
N VAL A 38 10.72 -5.33 -4.67
CA VAL A 38 11.09 -6.28 -5.71
C VAL A 38 9.94 -7.26 -5.95
N ALA A 39 9.52 -7.37 -7.19
CA ALA A 39 8.54 -8.37 -7.63
C ALA A 39 9.09 -9.22 -8.77
N MET A 40 8.61 -10.47 -8.87
CA MET A 40 9.05 -11.47 -9.84
C MET A 40 7.90 -11.91 -10.73
N ALA A 41 8.17 -12.03 -12.00
CA ALA A 41 7.28 -12.64 -12.99
C ALA A 41 7.46 -14.18 -13.05
N ALA A 42 6.49 -14.88 -13.65
CA ALA A 42 6.52 -16.34 -13.74
C ALA A 42 7.72 -16.92 -14.52
N ASN A 43 8.30 -16.13 -15.43
CA ASN A 43 9.49 -16.50 -16.19
C ASN A 43 10.81 -16.24 -15.42
N GLY A 44 10.74 -15.72 -14.20
CA GLY A 44 11.89 -15.39 -13.35
C GLY A 44 12.46 -13.98 -13.55
N ASP A 45 11.91 -13.18 -14.46
CA ASP A 45 12.26 -11.76 -14.55
C ASP A 45 11.88 -11.03 -13.26
N THR A 46 12.69 -10.05 -12.86
CA THR A 46 12.40 -9.24 -11.69
C THR A 46 12.27 -7.76 -12.04
N LEU A 47 11.40 -7.08 -11.31
CA LEU A 47 11.24 -5.64 -11.34
C LEU A 47 11.43 -5.12 -9.92
N ALA A 48 12.39 -4.19 -9.75
CA ALA A 48 12.60 -3.46 -8.52
C ALA A 48 12.20 -2.00 -8.71
N ILE A 49 11.55 -1.39 -7.72
CA ILE A 49 11.25 0.04 -7.70
C ILE A 49 11.65 0.67 -6.38
N THR A 50 12.05 1.93 -6.44
CA THR A 50 12.17 2.88 -5.34
C THR A 50 11.35 4.10 -5.66
N GLY A 51 11.03 4.94 -4.66
CA GLY A 51 10.35 6.21 -4.93
C GLY A 51 9.55 6.71 -3.74
N GLU A 52 8.97 7.89 -3.94
CA GLU A 52 8.17 8.60 -2.95
C GLU A 52 7.14 9.49 -3.65
N GLY A 53 6.18 9.99 -2.88
CA GLY A 53 5.23 10.97 -3.38
C GLY A 53 3.95 11.03 -2.60
N GLU A 54 3.11 11.98 -2.94
CA GLU A 54 1.85 12.22 -2.25
C GLU A 54 0.66 11.65 -3.02
N PHE A 55 -0.36 11.21 -2.29
CA PHE A 55 -1.66 10.88 -2.88
C PHE A 55 -2.82 11.27 -1.96
N SER A 56 -3.97 11.49 -2.56
CA SER A 56 -5.24 11.74 -1.87
C SER A 56 -6.36 10.94 -2.52
N VAL A 57 -7.27 10.42 -1.71
CA VAL A 57 -8.41 9.62 -2.20
C VAL A 57 -9.59 10.51 -2.57
N HIS A 58 -9.77 11.62 -1.85
CA HIS A 58 -10.86 12.58 -2.07
C HIS A 58 -10.37 14.03 -1.98
N PRO A 59 -10.20 14.75 -3.12
CA PRO A 59 -10.30 14.26 -4.51
C PRO A 59 -9.15 13.31 -4.85
N LYS A 60 -9.38 12.38 -5.78
CA LYS A 60 -8.32 11.46 -6.25
C LYS A 60 -7.20 12.23 -6.92
N SER A 61 -5.99 12.09 -6.37
CA SER A 61 -4.77 12.64 -6.95
C SER A 61 -3.57 11.78 -6.55
N VAL A 62 -2.51 11.83 -7.36
CA VAL A 62 -1.22 11.23 -7.04
C VAL A 62 -0.10 12.01 -7.73
N THR A 63 0.99 12.24 -6.98
CA THR A 63 2.21 12.87 -7.47
C THR A 63 3.40 12.08 -6.92
N ALA A 64 3.63 10.89 -7.45
CA ALA A 64 4.71 10.02 -7.02
C ALA A 64 5.65 9.72 -8.18
N THR A 65 6.94 9.58 -7.86
CA THR A 65 7.99 9.30 -8.84
C THR A 65 9.09 8.47 -8.19
N GLY A 66 9.92 7.83 -9.00
CA GLY A 66 11.04 7.06 -8.51
C GLY A 66 11.83 6.40 -9.64
N GLU A 67 12.64 5.43 -9.26
CA GLU A 67 13.49 4.68 -10.18
C GLU A 67 13.02 3.22 -10.26
N PHE A 68 13.35 2.58 -11.37
CA PHE A 68 13.15 1.16 -11.55
C PHE A 68 14.39 0.46 -12.08
N THR A 69 14.52 -0.83 -11.75
CA THR A 69 15.45 -1.77 -12.35
C THR A 69 14.69 -3.02 -12.76
N TYR A 70 14.69 -3.32 -14.04
CA TYR A 70 14.21 -4.59 -14.58
C TYR A 70 15.41 -5.49 -14.87
N ASN A 71 15.37 -6.74 -14.42
CA ASN A 71 16.37 -7.76 -14.71
C ASN A 71 15.69 -8.96 -15.39
N ALA A 72 16.13 -9.30 -16.59
CA ALA A 72 15.66 -10.49 -17.28
C ALA A 72 16.33 -11.74 -16.69
N ALA A 73 15.57 -12.82 -16.48
CA ALA A 73 16.09 -14.11 -16.01
C ALA A 73 17.16 -14.71 -16.92
N GLY A 74 17.05 -14.44 -18.23
CA GLY A 74 18.06 -14.82 -19.23
C GLY A 74 19.30 -13.94 -19.30
N GLY A 75 19.41 -12.94 -18.42
CA GLY A 75 20.48 -11.94 -18.40
C GLY A 75 20.09 -10.62 -19.07
N GLY A 76 20.74 -9.55 -18.66
CA GLY A 76 20.44 -8.19 -19.07
C GLY A 76 19.63 -7.42 -18.02
N SER A 77 19.88 -6.13 -17.94
CA SER A 77 19.21 -5.21 -17.01
C SER A 77 18.86 -3.91 -17.72
N VAL A 78 17.72 -3.35 -17.36
CA VAL A 78 17.25 -2.03 -17.82
C VAL A 78 16.87 -1.21 -16.59
N THR A 79 17.44 -0.01 -16.50
CA THR A 79 17.12 0.96 -15.46
C THR A 79 16.38 2.15 -16.04
N GLY A 80 15.68 2.90 -15.21
CA GLY A 80 15.02 4.12 -15.62
C GLY A 80 14.23 4.75 -14.48
N SER A 81 13.42 5.74 -14.82
CA SER A 81 12.51 6.41 -13.89
C SER A 81 11.06 6.04 -14.16
N TRP A 82 10.23 6.14 -13.15
CA TRP A 82 8.78 6.05 -13.26
C TRP A 82 8.09 7.27 -12.65
N THR A 83 6.90 7.57 -13.15
CA THR A 83 6.05 8.64 -12.63
C THR A 83 4.61 8.13 -12.58
N ALA A 84 3.93 8.37 -11.47
CA ALA A 84 2.52 8.07 -11.35
C ALA A 84 1.69 9.05 -12.18
N THR A 85 0.64 8.56 -12.83
CA THR A 85 -0.29 9.36 -13.63
C THR A 85 -1.69 9.39 -13.06
N ASP A 86 -2.11 8.31 -12.40
CA ASP A 86 -3.46 8.18 -11.85
C ASP A 86 -3.46 7.36 -10.56
N LEU A 87 -4.23 7.80 -9.57
CA LEU A 87 -4.64 6.97 -8.43
C LEU A 87 -5.84 6.12 -8.86
N LEU A 88 -5.67 4.80 -8.92
CA LEU A 88 -6.74 3.87 -9.25
C LEU A 88 -7.57 3.51 -8.02
N SER A 89 -6.93 3.07 -6.94
CA SER A 89 -7.57 2.78 -5.66
C SER A 89 -6.57 2.85 -4.51
N PHE A 90 -7.10 3.04 -3.31
CA PHE A 90 -6.38 2.86 -2.06
C PHE A 90 -7.30 2.09 -1.10
N GLU A 91 -6.88 0.90 -0.71
CA GLU A 91 -7.51 0.11 0.33
C GLU A 91 -6.76 0.39 1.63
N PHE A 92 -7.40 1.09 2.54
CA PHE A 92 -6.80 1.55 3.79
C PHE A 92 -6.91 0.47 4.87
N TYR A 93 -5.79 0.05 5.46
CA TYR A 93 -5.75 -0.95 6.54
C TYR A 93 -5.78 -0.34 7.94
N GLY A 94 -5.60 0.97 8.06
CA GLY A 94 -5.52 1.70 9.33
C GLY A 94 -4.11 2.18 9.64
N CYS A 95 -3.89 2.64 10.86
CA CYS A 95 -2.63 3.24 11.30
C CYS A 95 -2.21 2.76 12.68
N GLY A 96 -0.95 2.98 13.02
CA GLY A 96 -0.43 2.94 14.39
C GLY A 96 -0.16 1.56 14.96
N VAL A 97 -0.32 0.48 14.21
CA VAL A 97 -0.07 -0.88 14.71
C VAL A 97 0.28 -1.85 13.60
N ILE A 98 1.16 -2.81 13.90
CA ILE A 98 1.40 -4.01 13.09
C ILE A 98 0.88 -5.20 13.92
N PRO A 99 -0.33 -5.71 13.64
CA PRO A 99 -1.01 -6.67 14.50
C PRO A 99 -0.27 -8.00 14.65
N ALA A 100 0.29 -8.54 13.56
CA ALA A 100 0.96 -9.83 13.54
C ALA A 100 2.14 -9.95 14.51
N ILE A 101 2.83 -8.83 14.77
CA ILE A 101 4.00 -8.79 15.66
C ILE A 101 3.76 -7.93 16.91
N ASN A 102 2.52 -7.44 17.10
CA ASN A 102 2.09 -6.62 18.24
C ASN A 102 2.99 -5.39 18.49
N VAL A 103 3.36 -4.69 17.40
CA VAL A 103 4.15 -3.45 17.45
C VAL A 103 3.23 -2.26 17.35
N THR A 104 3.41 -1.27 18.24
CA THR A 104 2.73 0.03 18.18
C THR A 104 3.64 1.03 17.49
N LEU A 105 3.09 1.73 16.50
CA LEU A 105 3.73 2.80 15.74
C LEU A 105 3.08 4.15 16.05
N PRO A 106 3.67 5.27 15.62
CA PRO A 106 2.99 6.57 15.65
C PRO A 106 1.64 6.52 14.93
N PRO A 107 0.60 7.22 15.42
CA PRO A 107 -0.76 7.11 14.89
C PRO A 107 -0.94 7.66 13.47
N PHE A 108 0.04 8.34 12.93
CA PHE A 108 0.06 8.87 11.56
C PHE A 108 0.79 7.93 10.58
N VAL A 109 1.43 6.86 11.04
CA VAL A 109 2.06 5.83 10.20
C VAL A 109 1.00 4.78 9.88
N CYS A 110 0.69 4.63 8.61
CA CYS A 110 -0.48 3.90 8.13
C CYS A 110 -0.09 2.84 7.10
N GLY A 111 -0.99 1.92 6.86
CA GLY A 111 -0.84 0.90 5.83
C GLY A 111 -2.05 0.76 4.93
N GLY A 112 -1.88 -0.05 3.90
CA GLY A 112 -2.89 -0.28 2.89
C GLY A 112 -2.36 -0.89 1.61
N ALA A 113 -3.25 -1.01 0.62
CA ALA A 113 -2.90 -1.39 -0.76
C ALA A 113 -3.16 -0.21 -1.70
N LEU A 114 -2.10 0.45 -2.14
CA LEU A 114 -2.12 1.57 -3.06
C LEU A 114 -1.97 1.07 -4.49
N LYS A 115 -2.97 1.29 -5.35
CA LYS A 115 -2.92 0.95 -6.78
C LYS A 115 -2.85 2.22 -7.61
N ILE A 116 -1.79 2.33 -8.40
CA ILE A 116 -1.52 3.49 -9.26
C ILE A 116 -1.24 3.07 -10.70
N ARG A 117 -1.59 3.94 -11.63
CA ARG A 117 -1.07 3.87 -13.00
C ARG A 117 0.25 4.64 -13.06
N VAL A 118 1.21 4.07 -13.74
CA VAL A 118 2.55 4.66 -13.89
C VAL A 118 2.97 4.69 -15.35
N VAL A 119 3.90 5.59 -15.65
CA VAL A 119 4.65 5.59 -16.91
C VAL A 119 6.13 5.47 -16.58
N ALA A 120 6.75 4.38 -17.05
CA ALA A 120 8.18 4.14 -16.93
C ALA A 120 8.92 4.67 -18.16
N THR A 121 10.13 5.21 -17.94
CA THR A 121 11.01 5.73 -18.99
C THR A 121 12.39 5.13 -18.81
N PRO A 122 12.80 4.15 -19.67
CA PRO A 122 14.15 3.60 -19.61
C PRO A 122 15.24 4.65 -19.85
N THR A 123 16.32 4.53 -19.11
CA THR A 123 17.47 5.45 -19.20
C THR A 123 18.03 5.49 -20.63
N GLY A 124 18.30 6.68 -21.12
CA GLY A 124 18.85 6.89 -22.47
C GLY A 124 17.85 6.76 -23.60
N THR A 125 16.54 6.65 -23.28
CA THR A 125 15.46 6.58 -24.28
C THR A 125 14.37 7.62 -24.01
N ASN A 126 13.51 7.85 -25.00
CA ASN A 126 12.28 8.61 -24.85
C ASN A 126 11.03 7.70 -24.81
N GLN A 127 11.24 6.38 -24.72
CA GLN A 127 10.16 5.41 -24.69
C GLN A 127 9.33 5.57 -23.42
N LYS A 128 8.01 5.59 -23.58
CA LYS A 128 7.05 5.64 -22.46
C LYS A 128 6.35 4.29 -22.36
N ILE A 129 6.56 3.60 -21.25
CA ILE A 129 6.01 2.26 -21.01
C ILE A 129 4.95 2.39 -19.92
N PRO A 130 3.66 2.23 -20.25
CA PRO A 130 2.61 2.28 -19.23
C PRO A 130 2.61 1.01 -18.39
N GLY A 131 2.23 1.16 -17.11
CA GLY A 131 2.07 0.04 -16.18
C GLY A 131 1.06 0.35 -15.09
N ILE A 132 0.70 -0.69 -14.35
CA ILE A 132 -0.07 -0.58 -13.11
C ILE A 132 0.77 -1.21 -12.01
N VAL A 133 0.95 -0.49 -10.90
CA VAL A 133 1.66 -0.95 -9.72
C VAL A 133 0.68 -0.96 -8.56
N THR A 134 0.72 -2.03 -7.75
CA THR A 134 0.05 -2.09 -6.44
C THR A 134 1.13 -2.23 -5.38
N ILE A 135 1.15 -1.30 -4.42
CA ILE A 135 2.13 -1.24 -3.32
C ILE A 135 1.38 -1.63 -2.06
N PHE A 136 1.93 -2.57 -1.29
CA PHE A 136 1.35 -3.09 -0.06
C PHE A 136 2.20 -2.68 1.12
N CYS A 137 1.55 -2.10 2.15
CA CYS A 137 2.12 -1.81 3.45
C CYS A 137 1.27 -2.51 4.51
N THR A 138 1.90 -3.30 5.37
CA THR A 138 1.25 -4.22 6.31
C THR A 138 0.75 -3.55 7.60
N ILE A 139 0.88 -2.24 7.72
CA ILE A 139 0.47 -1.49 8.90
C ILE A 139 -1.06 -1.35 8.94
N GLY A 140 -1.63 -1.45 10.14
CA GLY A 140 -3.03 -1.17 10.42
C GLY A 140 -3.82 -2.38 10.91
N PRO A 141 -4.81 -2.16 11.78
CA PRO A 141 -5.59 -3.24 12.40
C PRO A 141 -6.54 -3.97 11.45
N GLN A 142 -6.67 -3.49 10.20
CA GLN A 142 -7.52 -4.08 9.15
C GLN A 142 -6.67 -4.71 8.03
N ALA A 143 -5.34 -4.82 8.21
CA ALA A 143 -4.50 -5.52 7.27
C ALA A 143 -4.99 -6.97 7.11
N PRO A 144 -5.20 -7.47 5.88
CA PRO A 144 -5.63 -8.85 5.68
C PRO A 144 -4.49 -9.82 6.08
N PRO A 145 -4.80 -11.09 6.46
CA PRO A 145 -3.78 -12.05 6.89
C PRO A 145 -2.70 -12.40 5.86
N THR A 146 -2.81 -11.92 4.65
CA THR A 146 -1.81 -12.04 3.58
C THR A 146 -0.94 -10.79 3.42
N HIS A 147 -1.17 -9.77 4.24
CA HIS A 147 -0.49 -8.48 4.22
C HIS A 147 -0.49 -7.86 5.63
N ASP A 148 -0.23 -8.64 6.68
CA ASP A 148 -0.25 -8.17 8.07
C ASP A 148 1.09 -8.29 8.80
N ASN A 149 2.09 -8.91 8.16
CA ASN A 149 3.42 -9.11 8.74
C ASN A 149 4.54 -8.67 7.79
N PRO A 150 5.25 -7.54 8.05
CA PRO A 150 6.32 -7.03 7.18
C PRO A 150 7.55 -7.95 7.09
N PHE A 151 7.68 -8.91 8.01
CA PHE A 151 8.81 -9.86 8.03
C PHE A 151 8.48 -11.20 7.38
N GLU A 152 7.23 -11.41 6.96
CA GLU A 152 6.83 -12.60 6.22
C GLU A 152 7.00 -12.40 4.72
N ALA A 153 7.64 -13.36 4.06
CA ALA A 153 7.95 -13.24 2.65
C ALA A 153 6.67 -13.23 1.80
N GLY A 154 6.53 -12.22 0.98
CA GLY A 154 5.42 -12.07 0.04
C GLY A 154 4.26 -11.22 0.54
N GLU A 155 4.35 -10.64 1.75
CA GLU A 155 3.28 -9.84 2.32
C GLU A 155 3.45 -8.35 2.11
N GLU A 156 4.67 -7.82 2.27
CA GLU A 156 4.97 -6.42 2.03
C GLU A 156 5.84 -6.22 0.79
N GLY A 157 5.54 -5.18 0.03
CA GLY A 157 6.24 -4.88 -1.21
C GLY A 157 5.29 -4.43 -2.32
N MET A 158 5.46 -4.96 -3.53
CA MET A 158 4.62 -4.58 -4.67
C MET A 158 4.28 -5.75 -5.58
N THR A 159 3.24 -5.53 -6.40
CA THR A 159 3.02 -6.25 -7.67
C THR A 159 2.91 -5.26 -8.82
N ALA A 160 3.24 -5.69 -10.05
CA ALA A 160 3.14 -4.84 -11.22
C ALA A 160 2.67 -5.59 -12.46
N VAL A 161 1.88 -4.90 -13.28
CA VAL A 161 1.49 -5.34 -14.62
C VAL A 161 2.03 -4.33 -15.61
N VAL A 162 2.95 -4.76 -16.49
CA VAL A 162 3.56 -3.93 -17.52
C VAL A 162 3.27 -4.55 -18.87
N PRO A 163 2.28 -4.03 -19.65
CA PRO A 163 1.88 -4.61 -20.92
C PRO A 163 3.05 -4.75 -21.89
N GLY A 164 3.20 -5.94 -22.47
CA GLY A 164 4.29 -6.25 -23.41
C GLY A 164 5.65 -6.57 -22.74
N VAL A 165 5.75 -6.43 -21.40
CA VAL A 165 6.97 -6.77 -20.65
C VAL A 165 6.73 -7.94 -19.71
N GLY A 166 5.80 -7.81 -18.74
CA GLY A 166 5.55 -8.88 -17.79
C GLY A 166 4.44 -8.59 -16.80
N ASN A 167 4.04 -9.66 -16.11
CA ASN A 167 3.15 -9.63 -14.95
C ASN A 167 3.97 -10.08 -13.73
N PHE A 168 4.39 -9.12 -12.93
CA PHE A 168 5.22 -9.31 -11.73
C PHE A 168 4.31 -9.47 -10.53
N ASN A 169 3.78 -10.67 -10.32
CA ASN A 169 2.75 -10.96 -9.32
C ASN A 169 3.27 -11.70 -8.07
N LYS A 170 4.56 -12.01 -8.01
CA LYS A 170 5.19 -12.58 -6.83
C LYS A 170 6.01 -11.51 -6.12
N ILE A 171 5.56 -11.08 -4.95
CA ILE A 171 6.33 -10.20 -4.07
C ILE A 171 7.59 -10.97 -3.61
N VAL A 172 8.75 -10.32 -3.72
CA VAL A 172 10.05 -10.87 -3.29
C VAL A 172 10.53 -10.16 -2.03
N SER A 173 10.46 -8.83 -2.03
CA SER A 173 10.84 -7.98 -0.89
C SER A 173 10.27 -6.58 -1.06
N GLY A 174 10.20 -5.85 0.05
CA GLY A 174 9.84 -4.44 0.11
C GLY A 174 9.58 -3.99 1.53
N MET A 175 9.57 -2.70 1.73
CA MET A 175 9.10 -2.04 2.95
C MET A 175 8.57 -0.67 2.56
N ASN A 176 7.37 -0.36 3.01
CA ASN A 176 6.65 0.84 2.61
C ASN A 176 5.94 1.47 3.80
N ASP A 177 5.85 2.79 3.77
CA ASP A 177 5.03 3.56 4.71
C ASP A 177 4.07 4.47 3.98
N TYR A 178 2.89 4.65 4.58
CA TYR A 178 1.95 5.71 4.23
C TYR A 178 1.83 6.66 5.43
N ILE A 179 2.41 7.85 5.29
CA ILE A 179 2.38 8.86 6.35
C ILE A 179 1.16 9.75 6.15
N GLN A 180 0.23 9.73 7.10
CA GLN A 180 -0.94 10.60 7.04
C GLN A 180 -0.53 12.05 7.29
N MET A 181 -0.77 12.93 6.31
CA MET A 181 -0.37 14.35 6.33
C MET A 181 -1.48 15.26 6.87
N SER A 182 -2.74 14.90 6.68
CA SER A 182 -3.91 15.71 7.11
C SER A 182 -5.19 14.88 7.10
#